data_344c28028a2062b7152f5429cfca2887
#
_entry.id   344c28028a2062b7152f5429cfca2887
#
_cell.length_a   1.000
_cell.length_b   1.000
_cell.length_c   1.000
_cell.angle_alpha   90.00
_cell.angle_beta   90.00
_cell.angle_gamma   90.00
#
_symmetry.space_group_name_H-M   'P 1'
#
loop_
_entity.id
_entity.type
_entity.pdbx_description
1 polymer ?
#
loop_
_entity_poly.entity_id
_entity_poly.type
_entity_poly.pdbx_seq_one_letter_code
_entity_poly.pdbx_strand_id
1 'polypeptide(L)'
;MERILQVGMDWKLGGIEIFIMSLYRNIDRNKYQFDFICDARKKVCFEEEIKELGGRIFYITPRSTNFLKHIKETKKIIMENNYKVVHWHANTLNNNIPVMLALKNKDTKVIIHSHSCWKGKNFKILFLHYFHSFLLPKKRIIKVACSNEAGKWMFNTDEFKLIRNGVNISKFTFSDENRKKIRNYLNIQDDTVVCGNVGGFNEAKNHSFLIEIFNQYLKINPNCILILIGSGRLEKDIKKKVKSLNLQEKVLFLGECKNVNVYYSAFDAFIFPSLYEGLGIALIEAQISGVKCFVSDAIPEDAIITDKVERISLSSDTKIWAKKIYEGLSKENKRIIENKNRIDLYDEKKLALEVQKLYDDLTKEKG
;
A
#
# COMPACT_ATOMS: atom_id res chain seq x y z
N MET A 1 18.89 9.26 21.93
CA MET A 1 18.12 8.39 21.04
C MET A 1 16.67 8.38 21.50
N GLU A 2 15.77 8.91 20.67
CA GLU A 2 14.32 8.97 20.97
C GLU A 2 13.63 7.71 20.44
N ARG A 3 12.67 7.19 21.19
CA ARG A 3 11.83 6.09 20.72
C ARG A 3 10.47 6.63 20.28
N ILE A 4 10.07 6.25 19.07
CA ILE A 4 8.79 6.63 18.46
C ILE A 4 7.88 5.41 18.49
N LEU A 5 6.67 5.58 19.02
CA LEU A 5 5.68 4.51 19.01
C LEU A 5 4.95 4.46 17.69
N GLN A 6 5.11 3.37 16.95
CA GLN A 6 4.38 3.06 15.72
C GLN A 6 3.13 2.23 16.06
N VAL A 7 1.98 2.65 15.58
CA VAL A 7 0.71 1.94 15.79
C VAL A 7 0.05 1.68 14.44
N GLY A 8 -0.30 0.43 14.15
CA GLY A 8 -0.94 0.04 12.88
C GLY A 8 -0.25 -1.10 12.15
N MET A 9 0.87 -1.62 12.66
CA MET A 9 1.52 -2.82 12.15
C MET A 9 0.64 -4.06 12.37
N ASP A 10 0.44 -4.88 11.34
CA ASP A 10 -0.36 -6.11 11.38
C ASP A 10 0.48 -7.34 10.97
N TRP A 11 -0.10 -8.54 11.07
CA TRP A 11 0.49 -9.79 10.62
C TRP A 11 0.37 -9.98 9.09
N LYS A 12 -0.54 -9.26 8.44
CA LYS A 12 -0.72 -9.28 6.98
C LYS A 12 0.14 -8.22 6.32
N LEU A 13 0.84 -8.61 5.26
CA LEU A 13 1.59 -7.68 4.44
C LEU A 13 0.63 -6.76 3.66
N GLY A 14 0.79 -5.46 3.85
CA GLY A 14 0.01 -4.43 3.18
C GLY A 14 0.80 -3.13 2.99
N GLY A 15 0.13 -2.09 2.48
CA GLY A 15 0.78 -0.81 2.21
C GLY A 15 1.29 -0.09 3.46
N ILE A 16 0.61 -0.26 4.61
CA ILE A 16 1.02 0.33 5.89
C ILE A 16 2.33 -0.32 6.35
N GLU A 17 2.41 -1.65 6.34
CA GLU A 17 3.57 -2.41 6.78
C GLU A 17 4.79 -2.12 5.90
N ILE A 18 4.59 -2.04 4.58
CA ILE A 18 5.64 -1.67 3.62
C ILE A 18 6.13 -0.24 3.91
N PHE A 19 5.22 0.72 4.13
CA PHE A 19 5.57 2.10 4.45
C PHE A 19 6.39 2.19 5.73
N ILE A 20 5.94 1.57 6.83
CA ILE A 20 6.62 1.63 8.12
C ILE A 20 8.02 1.01 8.02
N MET A 21 8.15 -0.12 7.34
CA MET A 21 9.45 -0.78 7.18
C MET A 21 10.38 -0.03 6.23
N SER A 22 9.86 0.55 5.14
CA SER A 22 10.64 1.44 4.28
C SER A 22 11.20 2.61 5.07
N LEU A 23 10.37 3.25 5.90
CA LEU A 23 10.80 4.32 6.81
C LEU A 23 11.87 3.82 7.79
N TYR A 24 11.64 2.67 8.46
CA TYR A 24 12.53 2.17 9.51
C TYR A 24 13.90 1.73 9.00
N ARG A 25 13.97 1.21 7.76
CA ARG A 25 15.24 0.87 7.10
C ARG A 25 16.10 2.09 6.78
N ASN A 26 15.47 3.23 6.50
CA ASN A 26 16.12 4.42 5.95
C ASN A 26 16.24 5.59 6.93
N ILE A 27 15.58 5.56 8.10
CA ILE A 27 15.70 6.60 9.13
C ILE A 27 17.05 6.46 9.87
N ASP A 28 17.58 7.58 10.40
CA ASP A 28 18.75 7.54 11.29
C ASP A 28 18.41 6.85 12.61
N ARG A 29 18.76 5.57 12.72
CA ARG A 29 18.49 4.73 13.90
C ARG A 29 19.36 5.07 15.12
N ASN A 30 20.41 5.85 14.98
CA ASN A 30 21.15 6.39 16.13
C ASN A 30 20.36 7.51 16.82
N LYS A 31 19.50 8.20 16.06
CA LYS A 31 18.66 9.29 16.54
C LYS A 31 17.27 8.81 16.95
N TYR A 32 16.65 7.95 16.12
CA TYR A 32 15.29 7.42 16.31
C TYR A 32 15.25 5.91 16.28
N GLN A 33 14.59 5.32 17.27
CA GLN A 33 14.24 3.91 17.31
C GLN A 33 12.73 3.73 17.33
N PHE A 34 12.24 2.62 16.76
CA PHE A 34 10.81 2.36 16.72
C PHE A 34 10.40 1.28 17.71
N ASP A 35 9.25 1.54 18.34
CA ASP A 35 8.51 0.58 19.11
C ASP A 35 7.15 0.37 18.44
N PHE A 36 6.62 -0.85 18.48
CA PHE A 36 5.42 -1.23 17.78
C PHE A 36 4.38 -1.76 18.75
N ILE A 37 3.15 -1.24 18.67
CA ILE A 37 1.98 -1.89 19.28
C ILE A 37 1.25 -2.67 18.20
N CYS A 38 1.03 -3.96 18.46
CA CYS A 38 0.39 -4.88 17.54
C CYS A 38 -0.74 -5.63 18.24
N ASP A 39 -1.98 -5.48 17.77
CA ASP A 39 -3.15 -6.22 18.27
C ASP A 39 -3.42 -7.49 17.46
N ALA A 40 -2.34 -8.12 16.98
CA ALA A 40 -2.38 -9.32 16.18
C ALA A 40 -2.31 -10.59 17.05
N ARG A 41 -3.03 -11.63 16.64
CA ARG A 41 -2.95 -12.98 17.24
C ARG A 41 -1.78 -13.81 16.72
N LYS A 42 -1.08 -13.31 15.70
CA LYS A 42 0.04 -13.95 15.02
C LYS A 42 1.23 -13.00 15.03
N LYS A 43 2.42 -13.56 14.78
CA LYS A 43 3.61 -12.74 14.55
C LYS A 43 3.35 -11.72 13.45
N VAL A 44 3.75 -10.48 13.68
CA VAL A 44 3.65 -9.43 12.65
C VAL A 44 4.59 -9.74 11.50
N CYS A 45 4.24 -9.25 10.32
CA CYS A 45 5.18 -9.32 9.20
C CYS A 45 6.44 -8.51 9.54
N PHE A 46 7.60 -8.96 9.07
CA PHE A 46 8.90 -8.37 9.36
C PHE A 46 9.36 -8.43 10.84
N GLU A 47 8.77 -9.30 11.69
CA GLU A 47 9.12 -9.36 13.12
C GLU A 47 10.63 -9.50 13.37
N GLU A 48 11.28 -10.42 12.67
CA GLU A 48 12.72 -10.67 12.85
C GLU A 48 13.54 -9.44 12.42
N GLU A 49 13.24 -8.86 11.27
CA GLU A 49 13.89 -7.66 10.77
C GLU A 49 13.70 -6.46 11.71
N ILE A 50 12.49 -6.28 12.27
CA ILE A 50 12.22 -5.23 13.27
C ILE A 50 13.17 -5.37 14.47
N LYS A 51 13.35 -6.60 14.97
CA LYS A 51 14.25 -6.88 16.10
C LYS A 51 15.72 -6.65 15.74
N GLU A 52 16.15 -7.10 14.57
CA GLU A 52 17.51 -6.89 14.05
C GLU A 52 17.84 -5.39 13.91
N LEU A 53 16.87 -4.57 13.54
CA LEU A 53 17.01 -3.12 13.46
C LEU A 53 16.96 -2.41 14.84
N GLY A 54 16.71 -3.15 15.94
CA GLY A 54 16.67 -2.63 17.32
C GLY A 54 15.27 -2.21 17.80
N GLY A 55 14.22 -2.55 17.05
CA GLY A 55 12.82 -2.28 17.37
C GLY A 55 12.28 -3.21 18.45
N ARG A 56 11.33 -2.70 19.26
CA ARG A 56 10.59 -3.50 20.26
C ARG A 56 9.15 -3.68 19.78
N ILE A 57 8.60 -4.89 19.95
CA ILE A 57 7.23 -5.21 19.55
C ILE A 57 6.44 -5.56 20.81
N PHE A 58 5.34 -4.87 21.02
CA PHE A 58 4.41 -5.10 22.12
C PHE A 58 3.13 -5.71 21.55
N TYR A 59 2.94 -7.00 21.78
CA TYR A 59 1.70 -7.69 21.44
C TYR A 59 0.66 -7.42 22.53
N ILE A 60 -0.49 -6.92 22.11
CA ILE A 60 -1.62 -6.65 23.00
C ILE A 60 -2.83 -7.50 22.64
N THR A 61 -3.73 -7.67 23.59
CA THR A 61 -4.99 -8.40 23.38
C THR A 61 -5.81 -7.70 22.30
N PRO A 62 -6.24 -8.40 21.23
CA PRO A 62 -7.06 -7.80 20.20
C PRO A 62 -8.37 -7.22 20.77
N ARG A 63 -8.75 -6.03 20.29
CA ARG A 63 -9.96 -5.33 20.73
C ARG A 63 -11.22 -6.19 20.60
N SER A 64 -11.31 -7.00 19.55
CA SER A 64 -12.42 -7.93 19.31
C SER A 64 -12.49 -9.08 20.29
N THR A 65 -11.41 -9.38 21.02
CA THR A 65 -11.35 -10.47 22.01
C THR A 65 -11.69 -10.00 23.40
N ASN A 66 -11.05 -8.91 23.86
CA ASN A 66 -11.31 -8.32 25.16
C ASN A 66 -11.00 -6.81 25.13
N PHE A 67 -12.05 -6.01 25.04
CA PHE A 67 -11.98 -4.57 24.89
C PHE A 67 -11.29 -3.86 26.07
N LEU A 68 -11.65 -4.24 27.31
CA LEU A 68 -11.08 -3.61 28.53
C LEU A 68 -9.60 -3.96 28.68
N LYS A 69 -9.22 -5.19 28.40
CA LYS A 69 -7.83 -5.63 28.45
C LYS A 69 -7.00 -4.92 27.39
N HIS A 70 -7.52 -4.78 26.16
CA HIS A 70 -6.90 -4.01 25.08
C HIS A 70 -6.58 -2.56 25.51
N ILE A 71 -7.54 -1.87 26.11
CA ILE A 71 -7.35 -0.49 26.64
C ILE A 71 -6.27 -0.48 27.73
N LYS A 72 -6.33 -1.41 28.69
CA LYS A 72 -5.40 -1.47 29.81
C LYS A 72 -3.96 -1.69 29.34
N GLU A 73 -3.76 -2.65 28.43
CA GLU A 73 -2.43 -2.97 27.89
C GLU A 73 -1.88 -1.81 27.03
N THR A 74 -2.70 -1.23 26.13
CA THR A 74 -2.31 -0.05 25.33
C THR A 74 -1.92 1.12 26.23
N LYS A 75 -2.73 1.40 27.28
CA LYS A 75 -2.45 2.47 28.23
C LYS A 75 -1.12 2.24 28.95
N LYS A 76 -0.90 1.00 29.45
CA LYS A 76 0.33 0.63 30.14
C LYS A 76 1.57 0.93 29.29
N ILE A 77 1.58 0.45 28.05
CA ILE A 77 2.72 0.64 27.12
C ILE A 77 3.00 2.12 26.88
N ILE A 78 1.95 2.91 26.59
CA ILE A 78 2.09 4.35 26.30
C ILE A 78 2.62 5.12 27.53
N MET A 79 2.10 4.81 28.73
CA MET A 79 2.44 5.54 29.95
C MET A 79 3.82 5.16 30.52
N GLU A 80 4.21 3.88 30.44
CA GLU A 80 5.48 3.41 31.02
C GLU A 80 6.70 3.80 30.18
N ASN A 81 6.53 4.04 28.86
CA ASN A 81 7.65 4.35 27.98
C ASN A 81 7.79 5.85 27.64
N ASN A 82 6.90 6.72 28.13
CA ASN A 82 6.98 8.18 27.98
C ASN A 82 7.28 8.68 26.55
N TYR A 83 6.59 8.12 25.54
CA TYR A 83 6.81 8.50 24.14
C TYR A 83 6.52 9.97 23.89
N LYS A 84 7.49 10.72 23.35
CA LYS A 84 7.28 12.10 22.85
C LYS A 84 6.42 12.11 21.60
N VAL A 85 6.52 11.07 20.77
CA VAL A 85 5.73 10.93 19.53
C VAL A 85 5.09 9.56 19.45
N VAL A 86 3.80 9.56 19.16
CA VAL A 86 3.02 8.38 18.74
C VAL A 86 2.59 8.59 17.30
N HIS A 87 3.04 7.73 16.40
CA HIS A 87 2.70 7.75 14.99
C HIS A 87 1.70 6.63 14.69
N TRP A 88 0.46 7.02 14.50
CA TRP A 88 -0.63 6.08 14.19
C TRP A 88 -0.92 6.03 12.71
N HIS A 89 -0.79 4.86 12.12
CA HIS A 89 -1.09 4.54 10.73
C HIS A 89 -2.49 3.95 10.64
N ALA A 90 -3.36 4.58 9.87
CA ALA A 90 -4.76 4.19 9.83
C ALA A 90 -5.40 4.36 8.44
N ASN A 91 -6.39 3.51 8.17
CA ASN A 91 -7.26 3.62 6.99
C ASN A 91 -8.61 4.27 7.33
N THR A 92 -8.96 4.29 8.61
CA THR A 92 -10.19 4.90 9.15
C THR A 92 -9.98 5.29 10.61
N LEU A 93 -10.81 6.19 11.14
CA LEU A 93 -10.82 6.57 12.55
C LEU A 93 -11.74 5.68 13.42
N ASN A 94 -12.13 4.50 12.96
CA ASN A 94 -13.03 3.61 13.70
C ASN A 94 -12.46 3.07 15.02
N ASN A 95 -11.14 3.17 15.22
CA ASN A 95 -10.45 2.85 16.47
C ASN A 95 -9.46 3.95 16.83
N ASN A 96 -9.84 4.91 17.64
CA ASN A 96 -8.99 6.01 18.08
C ASN A 96 -8.38 5.81 19.48
N ILE A 97 -8.52 4.61 20.07
CA ILE A 97 -8.03 4.30 21.44
C ILE A 97 -6.56 4.69 21.63
N PRO A 98 -5.60 4.30 20.75
CA PRO A 98 -4.20 4.67 20.94
C PRO A 98 -3.98 6.18 20.96
N VAL A 99 -4.69 6.91 20.08
CA VAL A 99 -4.65 8.38 20.00
C VAL A 99 -5.14 9.02 21.28
N MET A 100 -6.34 8.62 21.75
CA MET A 100 -6.95 9.20 22.96
C MET A 100 -6.14 8.90 24.22
N LEU A 101 -5.51 7.74 24.28
CA LEU A 101 -4.62 7.38 25.39
C LEU A 101 -3.32 8.17 25.36
N ALA A 102 -2.70 8.33 24.18
CA ALA A 102 -1.49 9.13 24.01
C ALA A 102 -1.71 10.61 24.38
N LEU A 103 -2.86 11.16 23.98
CA LEU A 103 -3.23 12.56 24.28
C LEU A 103 -3.49 12.84 25.78
N LYS A 104 -3.55 11.82 26.65
CA LYS A 104 -3.60 12.03 28.11
C LYS A 104 -2.29 12.58 28.66
N ASN A 105 -1.17 12.25 28.04
CA ASN A 105 0.10 12.89 28.34
C ASN A 105 0.19 14.21 27.53
N LYS A 106 0.41 15.34 28.24
CA LYS A 106 0.46 16.68 27.63
C LYS A 106 1.68 16.86 26.70
N ASP A 107 2.75 16.14 26.94
CA ASP A 107 4.01 16.25 26.22
C ASP A 107 4.05 15.35 24.97
N THR A 108 3.16 14.36 24.88
CA THR A 108 3.06 13.48 23.71
C THR A 108 2.40 14.18 22.54
N LYS A 109 3.08 14.16 21.40
CA LYS A 109 2.54 14.55 20.09
C LYS A 109 2.01 13.32 19.36
N VAL A 110 0.89 13.47 18.68
CA VAL A 110 0.27 12.36 17.94
C VAL A 110 0.24 12.70 16.45
N ILE A 111 0.82 11.84 15.64
CA ILE A 111 0.69 11.87 14.19
C ILE A 111 -0.39 10.87 13.81
N ILE A 112 -1.40 11.31 13.06
CA ILE A 112 -2.35 10.42 12.39
C ILE A 112 -1.98 10.41 10.91
N HIS A 113 -1.56 9.23 10.41
CA HIS A 113 -1.17 9.05 9.03
C HIS A 113 -2.23 8.23 8.28
N SER A 114 -2.90 8.87 7.34
CA SER A 114 -3.89 8.23 6.47
C SER A 114 -3.23 7.50 5.30
N HIS A 115 -3.54 6.21 5.13
CA HIS A 115 -2.99 5.37 4.06
C HIS A 115 -4.02 4.92 3.02
N SER A 116 -5.30 5.29 3.17
CA SER A 116 -6.36 4.85 2.26
C SER A 116 -7.50 5.86 2.21
N CYS A 117 -8.22 5.88 1.09
CA CYS A 117 -9.55 6.48 0.97
C CYS A 117 -10.60 5.35 1.01
N TRP A 118 -10.86 4.81 2.20
CA TRP A 118 -11.78 3.68 2.35
C TRP A 118 -13.21 4.04 1.93
N LYS A 119 -13.74 3.32 0.94
CA LYS A 119 -15.10 3.50 0.40
C LYS A 119 -16.01 2.29 0.68
N GLY A 120 -15.72 1.54 1.75
CA GLY A 120 -16.54 0.38 2.13
C GLY A 120 -17.94 0.76 2.58
N LYS A 121 -18.90 -0.18 2.41
CA LYS A 121 -20.34 0.04 2.71
C LYS A 121 -20.73 -0.22 4.17
N ASN A 122 -19.76 -0.42 5.09
CA ASN A 122 -20.07 -0.72 6.49
C ASN A 122 -20.45 0.56 7.25
N PHE A 123 -21.75 0.74 7.47
CA PHE A 123 -22.32 1.92 8.16
C PHE A 123 -21.74 2.13 9.57
N LYS A 124 -21.47 1.06 10.32
CA LYS A 124 -20.88 1.18 11.67
C LYS A 124 -19.47 1.77 11.63
N ILE A 125 -18.66 1.35 10.65
CA ILE A 125 -17.30 1.89 10.47
C ILE A 125 -17.39 3.36 10.06
N LEU A 126 -18.27 3.74 9.15
CA LEU A 126 -18.48 5.12 8.72
C LEU A 126 -18.95 6.00 9.88
N PHE A 127 -19.94 5.54 10.63
CA PHE A 127 -20.45 6.29 11.79
C PHE A 127 -19.33 6.54 12.82
N LEU A 128 -18.57 5.50 13.19
CA LEU A 128 -17.47 5.64 14.14
C LEU A 128 -16.37 6.54 13.57
N HIS A 129 -16.08 6.45 12.27
CA HIS A 129 -15.10 7.32 11.63
C HIS A 129 -15.44 8.80 11.77
N TYR A 130 -16.66 9.20 11.38
CA TYR A 130 -17.10 10.59 11.48
C TYR A 130 -17.28 11.06 12.93
N PHE A 131 -17.84 10.21 13.80
CA PHE A 131 -17.96 10.51 15.22
C PHE A 131 -16.60 10.77 15.89
N HIS A 132 -15.62 9.89 15.65
CA HIS A 132 -14.27 10.09 16.17
C HIS A 132 -13.56 11.28 15.53
N SER A 133 -13.77 11.53 14.24
CA SER A 133 -13.20 12.71 13.56
C SER A 133 -13.67 14.02 14.22
N PHE A 134 -14.92 14.07 14.65
CA PHE A 134 -15.46 15.21 15.38
C PHE A 134 -14.84 15.38 16.77
N LEU A 135 -14.57 14.28 17.48
CA LEU A 135 -14.02 14.28 18.85
C LEU A 135 -12.50 14.54 18.91
N LEU A 136 -11.79 14.46 17.80
CA LEU A 136 -10.33 14.64 17.80
C LEU A 136 -9.92 16.09 18.11
N PRO A 137 -9.01 16.31 19.10
CA PRO A 137 -8.51 17.64 19.44
C PRO A 137 -7.58 18.17 18.36
N LYS A 138 -8.10 18.97 17.43
CA LYS A 138 -7.43 19.46 16.21
C LYS A 138 -6.05 20.07 16.42
N LYS A 139 -5.81 20.76 17.56
CA LYS A 139 -4.55 21.46 17.85
C LYS A 139 -3.40 20.56 18.32
N ARG A 140 -3.67 19.31 18.72
CA ARG A 140 -2.66 18.39 19.28
C ARG A 140 -2.33 17.21 18.39
N ILE A 141 -2.93 17.18 17.19
CA ILE A 141 -2.76 16.11 16.22
C ILE A 141 -2.10 16.68 14.97
N ILE A 142 -1.05 16.01 14.55
CA ILE A 142 -0.40 16.26 13.27
C ILE A 142 -1.08 15.35 12.24
N LYS A 143 -1.75 15.98 11.28
CA LYS A 143 -2.44 15.29 10.20
C LYS A 143 -1.47 15.02 9.07
N VAL A 144 -1.33 13.75 8.68
CA VAL A 144 -0.46 13.31 7.59
C VAL A 144 -1.27 12.38 6.68
N ALA A 145 -1.01 12.42 5.38
CA ALA A 145 -1.66 11.53 4.41
C ALA A 145 -0.70 11.12 3.29
N CYS A 146 -0.89 9.92 2.74
CA CYS A 146 -0.09 9.41 1.64
C CYS A 146 -0.52 9.97 0.26
N SER A 147 -1.74 10.50 0.15
CA SER A 147 -2.31 11.18 -1.03
C SER A 147 -3.32 12.24 -0.62
N ASN A 148 -3.69 13.12 -1.55
CA ASN A 148 -4.72 14.13 -1.29
C ASN A 148 -6.07 13.49 -0.98
N GLU A 149 -6.46 12.45 -1.70
CA GLU A 149 -7.70 11.71 -1.48
C GLU A 149 -7.74 11.04 -0.10
N ALA A 150 -6.61 10.42 0.31
CA ALA A 150 -6.50 9.81 1.63
C ALA A 150 -6.61 10.84 2.76
N GLY A 151 -6.04 12.04 2.56
CA GLY A 151 -6.12 13.13 3.51
C GLY A 151 -7.54 13.69 3.64
N LYS A 152 -8.18 14.02 2.52
CA LYS A 152 -9.57 14.50 2.48
C LYS A 152 -10.53 13.50 3.11
N TRP A 153 -10.37 12.22 2.80
CA TRP A 153 -11.14 11.13 3.41
C TRP A 153 -10.98 11.10 4.92
N MET A 154 -9.74 11.09 5.42
CA MET A 154 -9.46 10.89 6.84
C MET A 154 -9.85 12.10 7.70
N PHE A 155 -9.60 13.31 7.20
CA PHE A 155 -9.64 14.52 8.03
C PHE A 155 -10.78 15.47 7.66
N ASN A 156 -11.48 15.22 6.55
CA ASN A 156 -12.53 16.11 6.02
C ASN A 156 -12.06 17.59 5.90
N THR A 157 -10.82 17.79 5.46
CA THR A 157 -10.18 19.09 5.26
C THR A 157 -9.02 18.94 4.28
N ASP A 158 -8.56 20.04 3.70
CA ASP A 158 -7.34 20.12 2.88
C ASP A 158 -6.10 20.47 3.72
N GLU A 159 -6.24 20.71 5.02
CA GLU A 159 -5.15 21.06 5.94
C GLU A 159 -4.50 19.79 6.53
N PHE A 160 -3.55 19.21 5.81
CA PHE A 160 -2.70 18.10 6.25
C PHE A 160 -1.36 18.13 5.52
N LYS A 161 -0.35 17.46 6.11
CA LYS A 161 0.93 17.27 5.46
C LYS A 161 0.87 16.06 4.54
N LEU A 162 1.27 16.25 3.28
CA LEU A 162 1.39 15.15 2.33
C LEU A 162 2.76 14.49 2.51
N ILE A 163 2.78 13.21 2.89
CA ILE A 163 3.98 12.35 2.95
C ILE A 163 3.68 11.09 2.16
N ARG A 164 4.22 11.01 0.96
CA ARG A 164 3.97 9.91 0.02
C ARG A 164 4.62 8.61 0.51
N ASN A 165 4.10 7.48 0.05
CA ASN A 165 4.73 6.19 0.34
C ASN A 165 6.02 6.05 -0.48
N GLY A 166 7.13 5.75 0.18
CA GLY A 166 8.40 5.54 -0.48
C GLY A 166 8.52 4.16 -1.12
N VAL A 167 9.22 4.12 -2.24
CA VAL A 167 9.57 2.91 -2.98
C VAL A 167 11.08 2.91 -3.23
N ASN A 168 11.71 1.74 -3.12
CA ASN A 168 13.11 1.59 -3.51
C ASN A 168 13.23 1.62 -5.04
N ILE A 169 13.49 2.79 -5.60
CA ILE A 169 13.50 3.03 -7.05
C ILE A 169 14.45 2.07 -7.76
N SER A 170 15.67 1.90 -7.25
CA SER A 170 16.69 1.04 -7.87
C SER A 170 16.24 -0.43 -7.93
N LYS A 171 15.56 -0.89 -6.89
CA LYS A 171 15.04 -2.27 -6.80
C LYS A 171 13.91 -2.55 -7.81
N PHE A 172 13.10 -1.55 -8.13
CA PHE A 172 11.98 -1.69 -9.08
C PHE A 172 12.30 -1.27 -10.51
N THR A 173 13.47 -0.69 -10.77
CA THR A 173 13.92 -0.39 -12.13
C THR A 173 13.98 -1.68 -12.96
N PHE A 174 13.57 -1.59 -14.21
CA PHE A 174 13.57 -2.72 -15.15
C PHE A 174 14.96 -3.38 -15.28
N SER A 175 14.98 -4.70 -15.33
CA SER A 175 16.17 -5.53 -15.54
C SER A 175 15.87 -6.64 -16.55
N ASP A 176 16.63 -6.67 -17.65
CA ASP A 176 16.57 -7.76 -18.63
C ASP A 176 16.90 -9.12 -18.01
N GLU A 177 17.84 -9.14 -17.07
CA GLU A 177 18.20 -10.34 -16.33
C GLU A 177 17.00 -10.89 -15.54
N ASN A 178 16.34 -10.03 -14.77
CA ASN A 178 15.13 -10.42 -14.02
C ASN A 178 14.01 -10.87 -14.96
N ARG A 179 13.81 -10.17 -16.11
CA ARG A 179 12.83 -10.57 -17.12
C ARG A 179 13.08 -11.99 -17.60
N LYS A 180 14.29 -12.29 -18.06
CA LYS A 180 14.68 -13.62 -18.53
C LYS A 180 14.54 -14.67 -17.44
N LYS A 181 15.05 -14.38 -16.22
CA LYS A 181 14.98 -15.28 -15.07
C LYS A 181 13.55 -15.67 -14.72
N ILE A 182 12.62 -14.71 -14.64
CA ILE A 182 11.23 -14.98 -14.25
C ILE A 182 10.48 -15.69 -15.37
N ARG A 183 10.68 -15.29 -16.65
CA ARG A 183 10.04 -15.95 -17.79
C ARG A 183 10.48 -17.40 -17.89
N ASN A 184 11.78 -17.68 -17.75
CA ASN A 184 12.31 -19.05 -17.73
C ASN A 184 11.76 -19.86 -16.54
N TYR A 185 11.73 -19.28 -15.34
CA TYR A 185 11.21 -19.95 -14.14
C TYR A 185 9.72 -20.35 -14.29
N LEU A 186 8.93 -19.54 -15.00
CA LEU A 186 7.52 -19.78 -15.25
C LEU A 186 7.24 -20.48 -16.58
N ASN A 187 8.27 -20.89 -17.34
CA ASN A 187 8.18 -21.51 -18.67
C ASN A 187 7.40 -20.64 -19.69
N ILE A 188 7.60 -19.32 -19.66
CA ILE A 188 6.95 -18.36 -20.57
C ILE A 188 7.85 -18.08 -21.76
N GLN A 189 7.33 -18.26 -22.96
CA GLN A 189 8.06 -17.97 -24.21
C GLN A 189 8.27 -16.46 -24.39
N ASP A 190 9.30 -16.07 -25.14
CA ASP A 190 9.69 -14.66 -25.31
C ASP A 190 8.61 -13.82 -26.03
N ASP A 191 7.85 -14.43 -26.95
CA ASP A 191 6.77 -13.81 -27.72
C ASP A 191 5.42 -13.78 -26.98
N THR A 192 5.31 -14.46 -25.83
CA THR A 192 4.08 -14.47 -25.02
C THR A 192 3.90 -13.13 -24.29
N VAL A 193 2.75 -12.49 -24.45
CA VAL A 193 2.40 -11.29 -23.69
C VAL A 193 2.06 -11.63 -22.26
N VAL A 194 2.73 -10.99 -21.32
CA VAL A 194 2.51 -11.18 -19.87
C VAL A 194 1.75 -9.99 -19.32
N CYS A 195 0.48 -10.20 -19.01
CA CYS A 195 -0.32 -9.27 -18.19
C CYS A 195 -0.06 -9.55 -16.72
N GLY A 196 0.17 -8.51 -15.91
CA GLY A 196 0.43 -8.62 -14.48
C GLY A 196 -0.55 -7.82 -13.64
N ASN A 197 -0.81 -8.32 -12.43
CA ASN A 197 -1.46 -7.57 -11.36
C ASN A 197 -0.81 -7.94 -10.02
N VAL A 198 -0.61 -6.94 -9.17
CA VAL A 198 -0.07 -7.10 -7.82
C VAL A 198 -1.01 -6.45 -6.83
N GLY A 199 -1.52 -7.23 -5.89
CA GLY A 199 -2.43 -6.70 -4.86
C GLY A 199 -3.19 -7.78 -4.12
N GLY A 200 -3.69 -7.42 -2.92
CA GLY A 200 -4.50 -8.34 -2.12
C GLY A 200 -5.85 -8.65 -2.76
N PHE A 201 -6.29 -9.90 -2.67
CA PHE A 201 -7.59 -10.35 -3.20
C PHE A 201 -8.75 -9.85 -2.30
N ASN A 202 -9.10 -8.58 -2.50
CA ASN A 202 -10.20 -7.91 -1.81
C ASN A 202 -11.07 -7.13 -2.81
N GLU A 203 -12.17 -6.53 -2.34
CA GLU A 203 -13.10 -5.80 -3.21
C GLU A 203 -12.45 -4.62 -3.90
N ALA A 204 -11.57 -3.88 -3.21
CA ALA A 204 -10.97 -2.67 -3.76
C ALA A 204 -10.18 -2.95 -5.05
N LYS A 205 -9.51 -4.11 -5.14
CA LYS A 205 -8.67 -4.48 -6.29
C LYS A 205 -9.44 -5.04 -7.48
N ASN A 206 -10.72 -5.38 -7.30
CA ASN A 206 -11.64 -5.74 -8.38
C ASN A 206 -11.15 -6.86 -9.32
N HIS A 207 -10.53 -7.90 -8.74
CA HIS A 207 -9.98 -9.02 -9.52
C HIS A 207 -11.04 -9.72 -10.38
N SER A 208 -12.31 -9.71 -9.97
CA SER A 208 -13.40 -10.30 -10.77
C SER A 208 -13.52 -9.62 -12.13
N PHE A 209 -13.48 -8.30 -12.17
CA PHE A 209 -13.50 -7.52 -13.40
C PHE A 209 -12.20 -7.68 -14.21
N LEU A 210 -11.05 -7.78 -13.54
CA LEU A 210 -9.77 -8.06 -14.18
C LEU A 210 -9.80 -9.38 -14.97
N ILE A 211 -10.38 -10.44 -14.41
CA ILE A 211 -10.51 -11.73 -15.10
C ILE A 211 -11.41 -11.60 -16.34
N GLU A 212 -12.48 -10.80 -16.29
CA GLU A 212 -13.34 -10.54 -17.44
C GLU A 212 -12.60 -9.76 -18.54
N ILE A 213 -11.85 -8.72 -18.18
CA ILE A 213 -10.99 -7.97 -19.10
C ILE A 213 -10.02 -8.93 -19.79
N PHE A 214 -9.32 -9.76 -19.00
CA PHE A 214 -8.34 -10.71 -19.53
C PHE A 214 -8.98 -11.75 -20.44
N ASN A 215 -10.17 -12.25 -20.12
CA ASN A 215 -10.93 -13.16 -20.98
C ASN A 215 -11.29 -12.53 -22.32
N GLN A 216 -11.60 -11.22 -22.37
CA GLN A 216 -11.81 -10.52 -23.65
C GLN A 216 -10.49 -10.28 -24.38
N TYR A 217 -9.40 -10.00 -23.66
CA TYR A 217 -8.08 -9.79 -24.26
C TYR A 217 -7.54 -11.06 -24.94
N LEU A 218 -7.76 -12.25 -24.34
CA LEU A 218 -7.42 -13.56 -24.94
C LEU A 218 -8.07 -13.81 -26.29
N LYS A 219 -9.26 -13.25 -26.56
CA LYS A 219 -9.93 -13.36 -27.86
C LYS A 219 -9.23 -12.54 -28.96
N ILE A 220 -8.52 -11.49 -28.56
CA ILE A 220 -7.76 -10.62 -29.46
C ILE A 220 -6.32 -11.14 -29.62
N ASN A 221 -5.69 -11.53 -28.53
CA ASN A 221 -4.34 -12.09 -28.50
C ASN A 221 -4.32 -13.42 -27.71
N PRO A 222 -4.41 -14.58 -28.39
CA PRO A 222 -4.37 -15.89 -27.72
C PRO A 222 -3.00 -16.22 -27.10
N ASN A 223 -1.90 -15.60 -27.56
CA ASN A 223 -0.57 -15.81 -27.00
C ASN A 223 -0.30 -14.86 -25.84
N CYS A 224 -1.10 -14.99 -24.77
CA CYS A 224 -0.91 -14.21 -23.56
C CYS A 224 -1.23 -15.02 -22.29
N ILE A 225 -0.72 -14.56 -21.17
CA ILE A 225 -1.00 -15.07 -19.82
C ILE A 225 -1.26 -13.91 -18.86
N LEU A 226 -1.93 -14.22 -17.75
CA LEU A 226 -2.14 -13.29 -16.65
C LEU A 226 -1.44 -13.83 -15.39
N ILE A 227 -0.59 -13.01 -14.77
CA ILE A 227 0.06 -13.31 -13.49
C ILE A 227 -0.60 -12.47 -12.40
N LEU A 228 -1.09 -13.14 -11.36
CA LEU A 228 -1.70 -12.53 -10.17
C LEU A 228 -0.80 -12.79 -8.96
N ILE A 229 -0.31 -11.71 -8.33
CA ILE A 229 0.55 -11.76 -7.15
C ILE A 229 -0.16 -11.12 -5.97
N GLY A 230 -0.28 -11.88 -4.88
CA GLY A 230 -0.93 -11.48 -3.65
C GLY A 230 -1.80 -12.57 -3.06
N SER A 231 -2.44 -12.30 -1.94
CA SER A 231 -3.38 -13.18 -1.26
C SER A 231 -4.59 -12.41 -0.75
N GLY A 232 -5.64 -13.08 -0.33
CA GLY A 232 -6.77 -12.42 0.28
C GLY A 232 -8.04 -13.24 0.31
N ARG A 233 -9.08 -12.67 0.95
CA ARG A 233 -10.33 -13.38 1.23
C ARG A 233 -11.12 -13.80 -0.01
N LEU A 234 -10.98 -13.05 -1.11
CA LEU A 234 -11.68 -13.33 -2.37
C LEU A 234 -10.92 -14.30 -3.30
N GLU A 235 -9.72 -14.75 -2.94
CA GLU A 235 -8.88 -15.60 -3.81
C GLU A 235 -9.61 -16.86 -4.27
N LYS A 236 -10.33 -17.54 -3.35
CA LYS A 236 -11.10 -18.75 -3.69
C LYS A 236 -12.18 -18.49 -4.73
N ASP A 237 -12.86 -17.34 -4.65
CA ASP A 237 -13.94 -16.99 -5.57
C ASP A 237 -13.38 -16.58 -6.94
N ILE A 238 -12.23 -15.90 -6.96
CA ILE A 238 -11.52 -15.57 -8.21
C ILE A 238 -11.04 -16.87 -8.90
N LYS A 239 -10.47 -17.83 -8.16
CA LYS A 239 -10.10 -19.16 -8.71
C LYS A 239 -11.30 -19.91 -9.29
N LYS A 240 -12.47 -19.86 -8.63
CA LYS A 240 -13.71 -20.44 -9.18
C LYS A 240 -14.11 -19.74 -10.49
N LYS A 241 -14.02 -18.40 -10.55
CA LYS A 241 -14.32 -17.63 -11.76
C LYS A 241 -13.36 -17.98 -12.91
N VAL A 242 -12.07 -18.10 -12.65
CA VAL A 242 -11.06 -18.54 -13.64
C VAL A 242 -11.45 -19.93 -14.19
N LYS A 243 -11.84 -20.86 -13.31
CA LYS A 243 -12.28 -22.22 -13.72
C LYS A 243 -13.56 -22.18 -14.56
N SER A 244 -14.57 -21.39 -14.19
CA SER A 244 -15.84 -21.28 -14.92
C SER A 244 -15.69 -20.68 -16.34
N LEU A 245 -14.60 -19.95 -16.57
CA LEU A 245 -14.25 -19.37 -17.86
C LEU A 245 -13.21 -20.21 -18.64
N ASN A 246 -12.81 -21.38 -18.14
CA ASN A 246 -11.77 -22.24 -18.71
C ASN A 246 -10.41 -21.56 -18.91
N LEU A 247 -9.99 -20.72 -17.95
CA LEU A 247 -8.78 -19.92 -18.03
C LEU A 247 -7.62 -20.47 -17.19
N GLN A 248 -7.70 -21.71 -16.66
CA GLN A 248 -6.72 -22.27 -15.70
C GLN A 248 -5.31 -22.29 -16.24
N GLU A 249 -5.13 -22.58 -17.56
CA GLU A 249 -3.84 -22.64 -18.23
C GLU A 249 -3.28 -21.24 -18.59
N LYS A 250 -4.10 -20.19 -18.45
CA LYS A 250 -3.76 -18.82 -18.85
C LYS A 250 -3.63 -17.85 -17.66
N VAL A 251 -4.02 -18.27 -16.44
CA VAL A 251 -3.98 -17.42 -15.24
C VAL A 251 -3.14 -18.07 -14.14
N LEU A 252 -2.01 -17.47 -13.83
CA LEU A 252 -1.07 -17.95 -12.81
C LEU A 252 -1.29 -17.21 -11.49
N PHE A 253 -1.56 -17.94 -10.41
CA PHE A 253 -1.66 -17.41 -9.04
C PHE A 253 -0.37 -17.71 -8.30
N LEU A 254 0.44 -16.70 -8.00
CA LEU A 254 1.76 -16.88 -7.38
C LEU A 254 1.73 -16.70 -5.84
N GLY A 255 0.55 -16.30 -5.28
CA GLY A 255 0.47 -16.00 -3.86
C GLY A 255 1.28 -14.74 -3.46
N GLU A 256 1.64 -14.64 -2.19
CA GLU A 256 2.48 -13.54 -1.68
C GLU A 256 3.95 -13.78 -2.04
N CYS A 257 4.57 -12.81 -2.72
CA CYS A 257 5.97 -12.86 -3.11
C CYS A 257 6.79 -11.81 -2.34
N LYS A 258 7.84 -12.25 -1.61
CA LYS A 258 8.75 -11.33 -0.90
C LYS A 258 9.51 -10.41 -1.85
N ASN A 259 9.90 -10.90 -3.03
CA ASN A 259 10.66 -10.17 -4.03
C ASN A 259 9.78 -9.86 -5.26
N VAL A 260 8.67 -9.18 -5.04
CA VAL A 260 7.71 -8.83 -6.11
C VAL A 260 8.35 -8.00 -7.23
N ASN A 261 9.37 -7.22 -6.90
CA ASN A 261 10.09 -6.35 -7.83
C ASN A 261 10.60 -7.06 -9.09
N VAL A 262 11.07 -8.31 -8.98
CA VAL A 262 11.60 -9.03 -10.14
C VAL A 262 10.51 -9.40 -11.16
N TYR A 263 9.26 -9.58 -10.70
CA TYR A 263 8.14 -9.92 -11.56
C TYR A 263 7.68 -8.75 -12.43
N TYR A 264 7.80 -7.50 -11.97
CA TYR A 264 7.48 -6.34 -12.80
C TYR A 264 8.32 -6.26 -14.07
N SER A 265 9.57 -6.76 -14.03
CA SER A 265 10.40 -6.87 -15.22
C SER A 265 9.86 -7.89 -16.25
N ALA A 266 9.15 -8.91 -15.80
CA ALA A 266 8.56 -9.92 -16.67
C ALA A 266 7.24 -9.47 -17.35
N PHE A 267 6.52 -8.49 -16.77
CA PHE A 267 5.24 -8.02 -17.29
C PHE A 267 5.40 -7.19 -18.56
N ASP A 268 4.48 -7.29 -19.50
CA ASP A 268 4.36 -6.41 -20.66
C ASP A 268 3.24 -5.38 -20.45
N ALA A 269 2.18 -5.77 -19.73
CA ALA A 269 1.11 -4.89 -19.28
C ALA A 269 0.86 -5.05 -17.79
N PHE A 270 0.57 -3.96 -17.09
CA PHE A 270 0.05 -3.97 -15.74
C PHE A 270 -1.41 -3.51 -15.74
N ILE A 271 -2.33 -4.39 -15.34
CA ILE A 271 -3.78 -4.11 -15.41
C ILE A 271 -4.30 -3.91 -13.99
N PHE A 272 -4.81 -2.71 -13.70
CA PHE A 272 -5.14 -2.29 -12.34
C PHE A 272 -6.53 -1.63 -12.26
N PRO A 273 -7.63 -2.43 -12.39
CA PRO A 273 -9.00 -1.95 -12.42
C PRO A 273 -9.59 -1.75 -11.02
N SER A 274 -8.81 -1.21 -10.09
CA SER A 274 -9.22 -1.01 -8.70
C SER A 274 -10.43 -0.07 -8.60
N LEU A 275 -11.35 -0.37 -7.69
CA LEU A 275 -12.53 0.47 -7.41
C LEU A 275 -12.16 1.74 -6.63
N TYR A 276 -11.11 1.68 -5.83
CA TYR A 276 -10.53 2.79 -5.07
C TYR A 276 -9.14 2.43 -4.55
N GLU A 277 -8.29 3.42 -4.37
CA GLU A 277 -6.95 3.31 -3.79
C GLU A 277 -6.68 4.48 -2.84
N GLY A 278 -5.82 4.26 -1.86
CA GLY A 278 -5.23 5.36 -1.09
C GLY A 278 -4.18 6.08 -1.92
N LEU A 279 -3.19 5.33 -2.41
CA LEU A 279 -2.20 5.80 -3.38
C LEU A 279 -2.02 4.78 -4.52
N GLY A 280 -2.03 3.47 -4.22
CA GLY A 280 -1.79 2.44 -5.23
C GLY A 280 -0.30 2.16 -5.44
N ILE A 281 0.43 1.78 -4.38
CA ILE A 281 1.89 1.54 -4.42
C ILE A 281 2.28 0.58 -5.56
N ALA A 282 1.51 -0.49 -5.79
CA ALA A 282 1.78 -1.44 -6.86
C ALA A 282 1.78 -0.79 -8.27
N LEU A 283 0.98 0.26 -8.47
CA LEU A 283 1.00 1.03 -9.70
C LEU A 283 2.25 1.92 -9.80
N ILE A 284 2.71 2.51 -8.69
CA ILE A 284 3.97 3.25 -8.64
C ILE A 284 5.13 2.34 -9.01
N GLU A 285 5.19 1.13 -8.41
CA GLU A 285 6.20 0.11 -8.68
C GLU A 285 6.22 -0.32 -10.17
N ALA A 286 5.03 -0.56 -10.76
CA ALA A 286 4.89 -0.90 -12.16
C ALA A 286 5.42 0.22 -13.07
N GLN A 287 5.10 1.47 -12.77
CA GLN A 287 5.57 2.63 -13.55
C GLN A 287 7.09 2.81 -13.43
N ILE A 288 7.68 2.63 -12.23
CA ILE A 288 9.14 2.66 -12.04
C ILE A 288 9.83 1.59 -12.89
N SER A 289 9.20 0.41 -13.06
CA SER A 289 9.68 -0.64 -13.95
C SER A 289 9.43 -0.37 -15.44
N GLY A 290 8.84 0.77 -15.79
CA GLY A 290 8.53 1.14 -17.18
C GLY A 290 7.46 0.28 -17.83
N VAL A 291 6.66 -0.47 -17.07
CA VAL A 291 5.55 -1.27 -17.62
C VAL A 291 4.43 -0.36 -18.09
N LYS A 292 3.83 -0.68 -19.22
CA LYS A 292 2.59 -0.01 -19.67
C LYS A 292 1.44 -0.39 -18.74
N CYS A 293 0.81 0.61 -18.14
CA CYS A 293 -0.22 0.43 -17.11
C CYS A 293 -1.59 0.81 -17.65
N PHE A 294 -2.59 -0.06 -17.47
CA PHE A 294 -3.99 0.17 -17.79
C PHE A 294 -4.78 0.19 -16.47
N VAL A 295 -5.30 1.36 -16.12
CA VAL A 295 -5.84 1.58 -14.77
C VAL A 295 -7.24 2.16 -14.83
N SER A 296 -8.03 1.96 -13.77
CA SER A 296 -9.34 2.58 -13.66
C SER A 296 -9.26 4.10 -13.49
N ASP A 297 -10.33 4.79 -13.84
CA ASP A 297 -10.54 6.22 -13.60
C ASP A 297 -10.65 6.57 -12.10
N ALA A 298 -10.83 5.57 -11.24
CA ALA A 298 -10.87 5.72 -9.78
C ALA A 298 -9.49 5.83 -9.10
N ILE A 299 -8.39 5.68 -9.86
CA ILE A 299 -7.02 5.81 -9.35
C ILE A 299 -6.70 7.28 -9.05
N PRO A 300 -6.11 7.60 -7.87
CA PRO A 300 -5.68 8.95 -7.54
C PRO A 300 -4.69 9.53 -8.56
N GLU A 301 -4.81 10.82 -8.87
CA GLU A 301 -3.88 11.51 -9.78
C GLU A 301 -2.44 11.49 -9.26
N ASP A 302 -2.26 11.52 -7.95
CA ASP A 302 -0.96 11.39 -7.28
C ASP A 302 -0.24 10.08 -7.63
N ALA A 303 -0.98 9.02 -8.02
CA ALA A 303 -0.40 7.73 -8.41
C ALA A 303 0.09 7.68 -9.87
N ILE A 304 -0.21 8.71 -10.68
CA ILE A 304 0.20 8.78 -12.10
C ILE A 304 1.53 9.54 -12.16
N ILE A 305 2.63 8.81 -12.28
CA ILE A 305 3.98 9.38 -12.20
C ILE A 305 4.75 9.32 -13.52
N THR A 306 4.21 8.63 -14.53
CA THR A 306 4.82 8.52 -15.87
C THR A 306 3.75 8.61 -16.97
N ASP A 307 4.20 8.77 -18.20
CA ASP A 307 3.38 8.70 -19.42
C ASP A 307 2.92 7.27 -19.80
N LYS A 308 3.39 6.26 -19.04
CA LYS A 308 3.07 4.83 -19.30
C LYS A 308 1.68 4.43 -18.78
N VAL A 309 0.86 5.35 -18.29
CA VAL A 309 -0.44 5.04 -17.72
C VAL A 309 -1.57 5.46 -18.64
N GLU A 310 -2.46 4.52 -18.94
CA GLU A 310 -3.71 4.77 -19.63
C GLU A 310 -4.89 4.55 -18.68
N ARG A 311 -5.70 5.59 -18.49
CA ARG A 311 -6.91 5.53 -17.66
C ARG A 311 -8.10 5.07 -18.48
N ILE A 312 -8.88 4.13 -17.93
CA ILE A 312 -10.07 3.57 -18.57
C ILE A 312 -11.20 3.57 -17.53
N SER A 313 -12.39 4.01 -17.94
CA SER A 313 -13.52 4.04 -17.02
C SER A 313 -13.96 2.64 -16.60
N LEU A 314 -14.28 2.50 -15.30
CA LEU A 314 -14.88 1.27 -14.74
C LEU A 314 -16.28 0.99 -15.31
N SER A 315 -16.96 2.00 -15.84
CA SER A 315 -18.26 1.84 -16.53
C SER A 315 -18.13 1.33 -17.96
N SER A 316 -16.90 1.30 -18.52
CA SER A 316 -16.65 0.78 -19.86
C SER A 316 -16.76 -0.74 -19.91
N ASP A 317 -17.31 -1.26 -21.02
CA ASP A 317 -17.30 -2.70 -21.29
C ASP A 317 -15.87 -3.27 -21.27
N THR A 318 -15.73 -4.50 -20.80
CA THR A 318 -14.44 -5.21 -20.73
C THR A 318 -13.78 -5.38 -22.09
N LYS A 319 -14.55 -5.39 -23.20
CA LYS A 319 -14.03 -5.37 -24.58
C LYS A 319 -13.29 -4.07 -24.89
N ILE A 320 -13.74 -2.93 -24.35
CA ILE A 320 -13.06 -1.64 -24.52
C ILE A 320 -11.70 -1.68 -23.81
N TRP A 321 -11.65 -2.22 -22.60
CA TRP A 321 -10.40 -2.44 -21.87
C TRP A 321 -9.44 -3.34 -22.68
N ALA A 322 -9.94 -4.48 -23.16
CA ALA A 322 -9.14 -5.43 -23.95
C ALA A 322 -8.58 -4.80 -25.24
N LYS A 323 -9.40 -4.02 -25.96
CA LYS A 323 -8.98 -3.29 -27.17
C LYS A 323 -7.88 -2.26 -26.84
N LYS A 324 -8.04 -1.46 -25.78
CA LYS A 324 -7.06 -0.47 -25.35
C LYS A 324 -5.73 -1.11 -24.92
N ILE A 325 -5.78 -2.25 -24.23
CA ILE A 325 -4.58 -3.02 -23.88
C ILE A 325 -3.85 -3.46 -25.15
N TYR A 326 -4.57 -4.02 -26.14
CA TYR A 326 -4.00 -4.46 -27.39
C TYR A 326 -3.35 -3.30 -28.17
N GLU A 327 -4.08 -2.20 -28.36
CA GLU A 327 -3.59 -1.00 -29.05
C GLU A 327 -2.40 -0.34 -28.32
N GLY A 328 -2.42 -0.33 -26.98
CA GLY A 328 -1.36 0.24 -26.16
C GLY A 328 -0.06 -0.58 -26.21
N LEU A 329 -0.16 -1.91 -26.36
CA LEU A 329 0.99 -2.80 -26.50
C LEU A 329 1.52 -2.92 -27.92
N SER A 330 0.69 -2.66 -28.94
CA SER A 330 1.09 -2.69 -30.36
C SER A 330 1.96 -1.50 -30.76
N LYS A 331 1.91 -0.41 -30.00
CA LYS A 331 2.83 0.72 -30.12
C LYS A 331 4.13 0.35 -29.46
N GLU A 332 5.27 0.66 -30.10
CA GLU A 332 6.63 0.29 -29.64
C GLU A 332 6.81 0.44 -28.12
N ASN A 333 6.88 -0.68 -27.41
CA ASN A 333 6.87 -0.72 -25.97
C ASN A 333 8.30 -0.58 -25.40
N LYS A 334 8.91 0.59 -25.63
CA LYS A 334 10.19 0.93 -24.99
C LYS A 334 9.95 1.13 -23.49
N ARG A 335 10.69 0.39 -22.64
CA ARG A 335 10.71 0.56 -21.18
C ARG A 335 11.42 1.85 -20.74
N ILE A 336 11.48 2.84 -21.65
CA ILE A 336 12.09 4.14 -21.38
C ILE A 336 11.07 5.02 -20.68
N ILE A 337 11.46 5.57 -19.57
CA ILE A 337 10.70 6.57 -18.83
C ILE A 337 11.29 7.94 -19.18
N GLU A 338 10.55 8.76 -19.88
CA GLU A 338 11.02 10.06 -20.35
C GLU A 338 11.09 11.11 -19.24
N ASN A 339 10.16 11.07 -18.29
CA ASN A 339 10.09 12.04 -17.19
C ASN A 339 10.31 11.38 -15.82
N LYS A 340 11.53 11.45 -15.30
CA LYS A 340 11.91 10.88 -14.00
C LYS A 340 11.58 11.77 -12.79
N ASN A 341 11.26 13.05 -13.00
CA ASN A 341 11.12 14.01 -11.91
C ASN A 341 10.01 13.64 -10.90
N ARG A 342 8.92 13.03 -11.37
CA ARG A 342 7.83 12.56 -10.49
C ARG A 342 8.19 11.26 -9.74
N ILE A 343 9.02 10.42 -10.32
CA ILE A 343 9.49 9.16 -9.68
C ILE A 343 10.27 9.48 -8.41
N ASP A 344 11.14 10.47 -8.47
CA ASP A 344 11.95 10.92 -7.35
C ASP A 344 11.16 11.37 -6.12
N LEU A 345 9.90 11.76 -6.28
CA LEU A 345 9.00 12.09 -5.16
C LEU A 345 8.59 10.85 -4.33
N TYR A 346 8.84 9.66 -4.87
CA TYR A 346 8.50 8.38 -4.23
C TYR A 346 9.74 7.61 -3.77
N ASP A 347 10.93 8.25 -3.75
CA ASP A 347 12.15 7.63 -3.21
C ASP A 347 12.03 7.41 -1.70
N GLU A 348 12.26 6.16 -1.26
CA GLU A 348 12.13 5.79 0.16
C GLU A 348 13.11 6.52 1.08
N LYS A 349 14.28 6.94 0.56
CA LYS A 349 15.26 7.72 1.33
C LYS A 349 14.77 9.15 1.54
N LYS A 350 14.17 9.75 0.51
CA LYS A 350 13.53 11.08 0.62
C LYS A 350 12.37 11.05 1.61
N LEU A 351 11.52 10.02 1.55
CA LEU A 351 10.48 9.78 2.54
C LEU A 351 11.04 9.75 3.96
N ALA A 352 12.09 8.97 4.20
CA ALA A 352 12.68 8.84 5.53
C ALA A 352 13.19 10.19 6.06
N LEU A 353 13.83 11.00 5.20
CA LEU A 353 14.28 12.35 5.56
C LEU A 353 13.12 13.30 5.88
N GLU A 354 12.01 13.23 5.13
CA GLU A 354 10.81 14.04 5.41
C GLU A 354 10.18 13.70 6.76
N VAL A 355 10.06 12.41 7.06
CA VAL A 355 9.49 11.94 8.35
C VAL A 355 10.46 12.23 9.49
N GLN A 356 11.77 12.05 9.27
CA GLN A 356 12.78 12.40 10.27
C GLN A 356 12.73 13.88 10.62
N LYS A 357 12.63 14.77 9.63
CA LYS A 357 12.44 16.21 9.86
C LYS A 357 11.17 16.49 10.66
N LEU A 358 10.08 15.80 10.38
CA LEU A 358 8.86 15.91 11.16
C LEU A 358 9.08 15.48 12.62
N TYR A 359 9.78 14.37 12.86
CA TYR A 359 10.11 13.94 14.24
C TYR A 359 11.04 14.94 14.93
N ASP A 360 12.02 15.49 14.23
CA ASP A 360 12.92 16.53 14.74
C ASP A 360 12.15 17.74 15.25
N ASP A 361 11.17 18.22 14.46
CA ASP A 361 10.35 19.38 14.81
C ASP A 361 9.42 19.11 16.01
N LEU A 362 9.02 17.85 16.21
CA LEU A 362 8.12 17.46 17.30
C LEU A 362 8.85 17.07 18.59
N THR A 363 10.12 16.68 18.51
CA THR A 363 10.92 16.25 19.67
C THR A 363 11.84 17.34 20.22
N LYS A 364 12.08 18.42 19.46
CA LYS A 364 12.78 19.60 19.96
C LYS A 364 12.00 20.16 21.15
N GLU A 365 12.68 20.31 22.26
CA GLU A 365 12.15 21.08 23.38
C GLU A 365 11.94 22.52 22.91
N LYS A 366 10.76 23.08 23.18
CA LYS A 366 10.57 24.52 23.07
C LYS A 366 11.37 25.11 24.19
N GLY A 367 12.58 25.61 23.87
CA GLY A 367 13.36 26.44 24.77
C GLY A 367 12.60 27.70 25.17
#